data_81856af7998224ae6f0a5e6522d8bb63
#
_entry.id   81856af7998224ae6f0a5e6522d8bb63
#
_cell.length_a   1.000
_cell.length_b   1.000
_cell.length_c   1.000
_cell.angle_alpha   90.00
_cell.angle_beta   90.00
_cell.angle_gamma   90.00
#
_symmetry.space_group_name_H-M   'P 1'
#
loop_
_entity.id
_entity.type
_entity.pdbx_description
1 polymer ?
#
loop_
_entity_poly.entity_id
_entity_poly.type
_entity_poly.pdbx_seq_one_letter_code
_entity_poly.pdbx_strand_id
1 'polypeptide(L)'
;PDTHIILSTDSEQIAITARTAGLPVHYMRPPELATDNAPTRDALLHAMDWADTHGIPYKKICLLQPTSPLRTADDILRCIDRYTPDIDMVTTVRPAATNPYYNCYETDNDGFLHISKGNGCIVRRQEAPPAWEFSGSVYIINPHSLRTTEIGRMTRRLPVEVPAERSIDLDTPLDWAVAETLIASRSAHHHTT
;
A
#
# COMPACT_ATOMS: atom_id res chain seq x y z
N PRO A 1 -9.26 -16.81 -10.67
CA PRO A 1 -9.07 -16.79 -12.12
C PRO A 1 -8.26 -15.57 -12.52
N ASP A 2 -7.39 -15.68 -13.53
CA ASP A 2 -6.52 -14.58 -14.01
C ASP A 2 -7.31 -13.38 -14.52
N THR A 3 -8.58 -13.58 -14.88
CA THR A 3 -9.51 -12.50 -15.25
C THR A 3 -9.83 -11.52 -14.13
N HIS A 4 -9.53 -11.87 -12.87
CA HIS A 4 -9.74 -10.99 -11.72
C HIS A 4 -8.49 -10.18 -11.37
N ILE A 5 -7.39 -10.35 -12.11
CA ILE A 5 -6.17 -9.55 -11.94
C ILE A 5 -6.17 -8.48 -13.04
N ILE A 6 -6.23 -7.22 -12.63
CA ILE A 6 -6.18 -6.06 -13.53
C ILE A 6 -4.83 -5.38 -13.32
N LEU A 7 -3.97 -5.42 -14.33
CA LEU A 7 -2.78 -4.57 -14.38
C LEU A 7 -3.19 -3.18 -14.83
N SER A 8 -3.04 -2.18 -13.96
CA SER A 8 -3.36 -0.79 -14.26
C SER A 8 -2.09 -0.04 -14.68
N THR A 9 -1.86 0.06 -15.98
CA THR A 9 -0.75 0.80 -16.58
C THR A 9 -1.20 1.48 -17.87
N ASP A 10 -0.58 2.60 -18.21
CA ASP A 10 -0.67 3.30 -19.49
C ASP A 10 0.50 2.93 -20.43
N SER A 11 1.52 2.26 -19.89
CA SER A 11 2.73 1.88 -20.62
C SER A 11 2.55 0.55 -21.34
N GLU A 12 2.61 0.57 -22.69
CA GLU A 12 2.61 -0.65 -23.50
C GLU A 12 3.82 -1.54 -23.18
N GLN A 13 4.97 -0.96 -22.83
CA GLN A 13 6.16 -1.73 -22.46
C GLN A 13 5.93 -2.53 -21.18
N ILE A 14 5.27 -1.96 -20.17
CA ILE A 14 4.88 -2.68 -18.93
C ILE A 14 3.87 -3.77 -19.26
N ALA A 15 2.89 -3.48 -20.12
CA ALA A 15 1.89 -4.45 -20.54
C ALA A 15 2.52 -5.64 -21.28
N ILE A 16 3.50 -5.40 -22.18
CA ILE A 16 4.26 -6.46 -22.87
C ILE A 16 5.03 -7.31 -21.86
N THR A 17 5.71 -6.68 -20.90
CA THR A 17 6.46 -7.39 -19.85
C THR A 17 5.53 -8.30 -19.04
N ALA A 18 4.36 -7.81 -18.65
CA ALA A 18 3.38 -8.58 -17.90
C ALA A 18 2.84 -9.78 -18.72
N ARG A 19 2.51 -9.56 -20.00
CA ARG A 19 2.07 -10.66 -20.90
C ARG A 19 3.17 -11.71 -21.06
N THR A 20 4.43 -11.28 -21.17
CA THR A 20 5.58 -12.20 -21.25
C THR A 20 5.76 -13.01 -19.96
N ALA A 21 5.42 -12.42 -18.81
CA ALA A 21 5.38 -13.12 -17.53
C ALA A 21 4.13 -13.98 -17.31
N GLY A 22 3.23 -14.09 -18.30
CA GLY A 22 2.03 -14.93 -18.26
C GLY A 22 0.78 -14.24 -17.71
N LEU A 23 0.81 -12.92 -17.42
CA LEU A 23 -0.36 -12.19 -16.98
C LEU A 23 -1.10 -11.59 -18.19
N PRO A 24 -2.37 -12.01 -18.49
CA PRO A 24 -3.17 -11.38 -19.52
C PRO A 24 -3.45 -9.90 -19.18
N VAL A 25 -3.23 -9.01 -20.13
CA VAL A 25 -3.51 -7.57 -19.96
C VAL A 25 -4.63 -7.18 -20.92
N HIS A 26 -5.82 -7.01 -20.37
CA HIS A 26 -7.05 -6.65 -21.11
C HIS A 26 -7.48 -5.19 -20.86
N TYR A 27 -6.86 -4.54 -19.88
CA TYR A 27 -7.13 -3.18 -19.46
C TYR A 27 -5.88 -2.31 -19.63
N MET A 28 -6.08 -1.13 -20.21
CA MET A 28 -5.06 -0.08 -20.23
C MET A 28 -5.60 1.15 -19.53
N ARG A 29 -4.82 1.72 -18.63
CA ARG A 29 -5.20 2.94 -17.91
C ARG A 29 -5.10 4.13 -18.84
N PRO A 30 -6.11 5.03 -18.87
CA PRO A 30 -6.01 6.28 -19.63
C PRO A 30 -4.82 7.13 -19.19
N PRO A 31 -4.10 7.78 -20.13
CA PRO A 31 -2.90 8.57 -19.81
C PRO A 31 -3.15 9.69 -18.78
N GLU A 32 -4.34 10.28 -18.77
CA GLU A 32 -4.73 11.31 -17.82
C GLU A 32 -4.78 10.82 -16.36
N LEU A 33 -4.97 9.50 -16.16
CA LEU A 33 -4.92 8.84 -14.86
C LEU A 33 -3.54 8.27 -14.51
N ALA A 34 -2.53 8.53 -15.34
CA ALA A 34 -1.16 8.05 -15.17
C ALA A 34 -0.16 9.19 -14.90
N THR A 35 -0.63 10.41 -14.74
CA THR A 35 0.21 11.55 -14.39
C THR A 35 0.61 11.51 -12.92
N ASP A 36 1.73 12.18 -12.55
CA ASP A 36 2.23 12.26 -11.17
C ASP A 36 1.20 12.85 -10.18
N ASN A 37 0.26 13.64 -10.68
CA ASN A 37 -0.78 14.27 -9.89
C ASN A 37 -2.11 13.50 -9.88
N ALA A 38 -2.22 12.40 -10.63
CA ALA A 38 -3.44 11.62 -10.70
C ALA A 38 -3.68 10.86 -9.38
N PRO A 39 -4.83 11.06 -8.69
CA PRO A 39 -5.12 10.33 -7.47
C PRO A 39 -5.22 8.83 -7.72
N THR A 40 -4.62 8.03 -6.87
CA THR A 40 -4.75 6.56 -6.91
C THR A 40 -6.22 6.11 -6.94
N ARG A 41 -7.09 6.84 -6.23
CA ARG A 41 -8.53 6.57 -6.20
C ARG A 41 -9.15 6.60 -7.59
N ASP A 42 -8.82 7.58 -8.41
CA ASP A 42 -9.42 7.75 -9.73
C ASP A 42 -9.01 6.62 -10.67
N ALA A 43 -7.74 6.19 -10.61
CA ALA A 43 -7.27 5.02 -11.33
C ALA A 43 -8.00 3.72 -10.89
N LEU A 44 -8.26 3.56 -9.58
CA LEU A 44 -9.01 2.44 -9.06
C LEU A 44 -10.48 2.48 -9.49
N LEU A 45 -11.13 3.64 -9.43
CA LEU A 45 -12.52 3.81 -9.89
C LEU A 45 -12.65 3.47 -11.37
N HIS A 46 -11.75 3.94 -12.21
CA HIS A 46 -11.76 3.63 -13.64
C HIS A 46 -11.58 2.12 -13.89
N ALA A 47 -10.68 1.46 -13.15
CA ALA A 47 -10.51 0.00 -13.26
C ALA A 47 -11.75 -0.76 -12.79
N MET A 48 -12.45 -0.26 -11.76
CA MET A 48 -13.74 -0.83 -11.30
C MET A 48 -14.82 -0.68 -12.36
N ASP A 49 -14.95 0.50 -12.97
CA ASP A 49 -15.94 0.75 -14.01
C ASP A 49 -15.69 -0.11 -15.25
N TRP A 50 -14.40 -0.32 -15.58
CA TRP A 50 -14.03 -1.27 -16.62
C TRP A 50 -14.45 -2.70 -16.24
N ALA A 51 -14.21 -3.15 -15.01
CA ALA A 51 -14.61 -4.47 -14.53
C ALA A 51 -16.14 -4.64 -14.56
N ASP A 52 -16.89 -3.64 -14.14
CA ASP A 52 -18.37 -3.63 -14.16
C ASP A 52 -18.88 -3.77 -15.59
N THR A 53 -18.31 -3.04 -16.55
CA THR A 53 -18.73 -3.10 -17.97
C THR A 53 -18.39 -4.43 -18.64
N HIS A 54 -17.39 -5.16 -18.10
CA HIS A 54 -17.01 -6.50 -18.59
C HIS A 54 -17.61 -7.64 -17.77
N GLY A 55 -18.54 -7.35 -16.85
CA GLY A 55 -19.25 -8.35 -16.06
C GLY A 55 -18.36 -9.13 -15.10
N ILE A 56 -17.25 -8.56 -14.66
CA ILE A 56 -16.32 -9.19 -13.70
C ILE A 56 -16.84 -8.92 -12.27
N PRO A 57 -17.33 -9.94 -11.54
CA PRO A 57 -17.87 -9.74 -10.21
C PRO A 57 -16.77 -9.56 -9.18
N TYR A 58 -16.91 -8.62 -8.26
CA TYR A 58 -16.01 -8.43 -7.14
C TYR A 58 -16.77 -7.97 -5.87
N LYS A 59 -16.26 -8.33 -4.70
CA LYS A 59 -16.80 -7.92 -3.39
C LYS A 59 -15.81 -7.07 -2.60
N LYS A 60 -14.56 -7.04 -3.02
CA LYS A 60 -13.46 -6.28 -2.44
C LYS A 60 -12.43 -6.00 -3.53
N ILE A 61 -11.66 -4.96 -3.35
CA ILE A 61 -10.54 -4.60 -4.21
C ILE A 61 -9.26 -4.90 -3.45
N CYS A 62 -8.37 -5.66 -4.07
CA CYS A 62 -7.01 -5.86 -3.55
C CYS A 62 -6.05 -5.02 -4.39
N LEU A 63 -5.62 -3.88 -3.85
CA LEU A 63 -4.58 -3.08 -4.48
C LEU A 63 -3.21 -3.56 -3.99
N LEU A 64 -2.36 -3.92 -4.94
CA LEU A 64 -0.97 -4.32 -4.71
C LEU A 64 -0.06 -3.31 -5.41
N GLN A 65 0.71 -2.55 -4.66
CA GLN A 65 1.65 -1.58 -5.24
C GLN A 65 2.88 -2.30 -5.80
N PRO A 66 3.32 -2.00 -7.04
CA PRO A 66 4.51 -2.63 -7.63
C PRO A 66 5.80 -2.23 -6.92
N THR A 67 5.84 -1.07 -6.29
CA THR A 67 6.97 -0.54 -5.52
C THR A 67 7.27 -1.28 -4.22
N SER A 68 6.41 -2.22 -3.80
CA SER A 68 6.63 -3.05 -2.60
C SER A 68 6.91 -4.52 -3.00
N PRO A 69 8.10 -4.85 -3.53
CA PRO A 69 8.39 -6.17 -4.11
C PRO A 69 8.57 -7.28 -3.08
N LEU A 70 8.79 -6.95 -1.79
CA LEU A 70 9.13 -7.91 -0.75
C LEU A 70 7.91 -8.50 -0.02
N ARG A 71 6.69 -8.13 -0.43
CA ARG A 71 5.46 -8.72 0.11
C ARG A 71 5.40 -10.22 -0.16
N THR A 72 4.68 -10.93 0.69
CA THR A 72 4.42 -12.35 0.54
C THR A 72 2.93 -12.61 0.26
N ALA A 73 2.62 -13.80 -0.25
CA ALA A 73 1.22 -14.23 -0.39
C ALA A 73 0.50 -14.27 0.98
N ASP A 74 1.21 -14.61 2.05
CA ASP A 74 0.68 -14.60 3.42
C ASP A 74 0.24 -13.19 3.86
N ASP A 75 1.00 -12.15 3.53
CA ASP A 75 0.61 -10.76 3.83
C ASP A 75 -0.71 -10.40 3.16
N ILE A 76 -0.92 -10.85 1.92
CA ILE A 76 -2.18 -10.64 1.19
C ILE A 76 -3.33 -11.42 1.84
N LEU A 77 -3.12 -12.70 2.14
CA LEU A 77 -4.14 -13.57 2.76
C LEU A 77 -4.56 -13.03 4.12
N ARG A 78 -3.62 -12.63 4.97
CA ARG A 78 -3.90 -12.02 6.28
C ARG A 78 -4.75 -10.75 6.16
N CYS A 79 -4.52 -9.92 5.13
CA CYS A 79 -5.36 -8.76 4.86
C CYS A 79 -6.77 -9.17 4.39
N ILE A 80 -6.87 -10.18 3.53
CA ILE A 80 -8.15 -10.71 3.03
C ILE A 80 -8.98 -11.29 4.16
N ASP A 81 -8.38 -12.07 5.05
CA ASP A 81 -9.05 -12.73 6.17
C ASP A 81 -9.57 -11.73 7.22
N ARG A 82 -8.88 -10.60 7.34
CA ARG A 82 -9.29 -9.54 8.28
C ARG A 82 -10.37 -8.61 7.74
N TYR A 83 -10.64 -8.66 6.44
CA TYR A 83 -11.64 -7.81 5.80
C TYR A 83 -13.06 -8.29 6.07
N THR A 84 -13.93 -7.36 6.48
CA THR A 84 -15.39 -7.53 6.57
C THR A 84 -16.09 -6.40 5.80
N PRO A 85 -17.31 -6.63 5.27
CA PRO A 85 -18.03 -5.62 4.47
C PRO A 85 -18.38 -4.32 5.20
N ASP A 86 -18.28 -4.30 6.51
CA ASP A 86 -18.60 -3.15 7.35
C ASP A 86 -17.41 -2.22 7.61
N ILE A 87 -16.22 -2.56 7.13
CA ILE A 87 -15.01 -1.73 7.22
C ILE A 87 -14.67 -1.11 5.86
N ASP A 88 -13.97 0.04 5.89
CA ASP A 88 -13.57 0.73 4.67
C ASP A 88 -12.36 0.07 4.02
N MET A 89 -11.37 -0.30 4.83
CA MET A 89 -10.10 -0.80 4.33
C MET A 89 -9.33 -1.63 5.36
N VAL A 90 -8.66 -2.68 4.89
CA VAL A 90 -7.54 -3.32 5.59
C VAL A 90 -6.26 -2.95 4.87
N THR A 91 -5.20 -2.59 5.59
CA THR A 91 -3.92 -2.26 4.97
C THR A 91 -2.75 -2.79 5.79
N THR A 92 -1.66 -3.09 5.10
CA THR A 92 -0.42 -3.45 5.75
C THR A 92 0.25 -2.22 6.35
N VAL A 93 0.74 -2.38 7.58
CA VAL A 93 1.40 -1.32 8.35
C VAL A 93 2.68 -1.84 9.00
N ARG A 94 3.54 -0.92 9.39
CA ARG A 94 4.67 -1.17 10.30
C ARG A 94 4.65 -0.16 11.45
N PRO A 95 5.29 -0.43 12.59
CA PRO A 95 5.50 0.60 13.61
C PRO A 95 6.19 1.81 13.00
N ALA A 96 5.64 2.99 13.23
CA ALA A 96 6.19 4.22 12.66
C ALA A 96 7.61 4.49 13.16
N ALA A 97 8.49 4.86 12.25
CA ALA A 97 9.88 5.22 12.59
C ALA A 97 9.91 6.47 13.50
N THR A 98 9.01 7.42 13.24
CA THR A 98 8.77 8.59 14.08
C THR A 98 7.40 8.49 14.74
N ASN A 99 7.31 8.89 16.01
CA ASN A 99 6.05 8.85 16.76
C ASN A 99 5.56 10.27 17.03
N PRO A 100 4.32 10.64 16.65
CA PRO A 100 3.80 12.01 16.78
C PRO A 100 3.71 12.50 18.22
N TYR A 101 3.70 11.61 19.20
CA TYR A 101 3.68 11.97 20.63
C TYR A 101 5.07 12.05 21.26
N TYR A 102 6.12 11.65 20.56
CA TYR A 102 7.46 11.50 21.17
C TYR A 102 8.56 12.23 20.40
N ASN A 103 8.69 12.05 19.09
CA ASN A 103 9.82 12.57 18.31
C ASN A 103 9.46 13.05 16.90
N CYS A 104 8.19 13.39 16.66
CA CYS A 104 7.73 14.08 15.47
C CYS A 104 7.31 15.50 15.86
N TYR A 105 7.87 16.50 15.18
CA TYR A 105 7.67 17.92 15.48
C TYR A 105 7.08 18.63 14.28
N GLU A 106 6.27 19.64 14.56
CA GLU A 106 5.72 20.58 13.58
C GLU A 106 6.24 21.98 13.90
N THR A 107 6.36 22.84 12.89
CA THR A 107 6.70 24.26 13.07
C THR A 107 5.44 25.09 13.24
N ASP A 108 5.45 26.03 14.20
CA ASP A 108 4.43 27.07 14.30
C ASP A 108 4.68 28.22 13.31
N ASN A 109 3.83 29.27 13.36
CA ASN A 109 3.92 30.42 12.48
C ASN A 109 5.18 31.25 12.70
N ASP A 110 5.82 31.14 13.85
CA ASP A 110 7.04 31.85 14.24
C ASP A 110 8.30 31.02 13.94
N GLY A 111 8.13 29.78 13.43
CA GLY A 111 9.21 28.87 13.05
C GLY A 111 9.76 28.01 14.18
N PHE A 112 9.12 28.01 15.36
CA PHE A 112 9.53 27.16 16.47
C PHE A 112 8.95 25.75 16.36
N LEU A 113 9.75 24.76 16.81
CA LEU A 113 9.34 23.34 16.82
C LEU A 113 8.55 23.01 18.07
N HIS A 114 7.42 22.36 17.91
CA HIS A 114 6.64 21.77 18.99
C HIS A 114 6.22 20.34 18.62
N ILE A 115 5.95 19.52 19.64
CA ILE A 115 5.55 18.13 19.43
C ILE A 115 4.23 18.06 18.62
N SER A 116 4.14 17.16 17.63
CA SER A 116 3.01 17.06 16.71
C SER A 116 1.70 16.68 17.42
N LYS A 117 1.76 15.81 18.43
CA LYS A 117 0.61 15.41 19.23
C LYS A 117 0.92 15.31 20.72
N GLY A 118 -0.08 15.60 21.55
CA GLY A 118 0.05 15.53 23.01
C GLY A 118 0.65 16.80 23.61
N ASN A 119 1.26 16.67 24.78
CA ASN A 119 1.75 17.78 25.59
C ASN A 119 3.29 17.83 25.73
N GLY A 120 4.02 16.97 25.01
CA GLY A 120 5.48 16.90 25.05
C GLY A 120 6.09 16.26 26.31
N CYS A 121 5.28 15.67 27.18
CA CYS A 121 5.75 15.08 28.44
C CYS A 121 6.27 13.63 28.31
N ILE A 122 6.11 13.00 27.15
CA ILE A 122 6.56 11.62 26.92
C ILE A 122 8.06 11.64 26.65
N VAL A 123 8.84 11.00 27.54
CA VAL A 123 10.31 11.00 27.48
C VAL A 123 10.90 9.67 26.97
N ARG A 124 10.08 8.63 26.84
CA ARG A 124 10.49 7.32 26.36
C ARG A 124 9.55 6.82 25.28
N ARG A 125 10.11 6.24 24.21
CA ARG A 125 9.34 5.69 23.08
C ARG A 125 8.29 4.67 23.53
N GLN A 126 8.61 3.78 24.46
CA GLN A 126 7.72 2.74 24.97
C GLN A 126 6.53 3.26 25.78
N GLU A 127 6.55 4.53 26.21
CA GLU A 127 5.46 5.20 26.92
C GLU A 127 4.49 5.89 25.94
N ALA A 128 4.92 6.09 24.70
CA ALA A 128 4.11 6.74 23.68
C ALA A 128 3.02 5.78 23.15
N PRO A 129 1.81 6.31 22.85
CA PRO A 129 0.80 5.53 22.15
C PRO A 129 1.35 4.94 20.85
N PRO A 130 0.94 3.73 20.45
CA PRO A 130 1.36 3.14 19.19
C PRO A 130 1.03 4.05 18.02
N ALA A 131 2.00 4.24 17.12
CA ALA A 131 1.83 4.94 15.85
C ALA A 131 2.23 4.00 14.71
N TRP A 132 1.46 4.05 13.64
CA TRP A 132 1.62 3.18 12.49
C TRP A 132 1.84 4.00 11.24
N GLU A 133 2.68 3.54 10.35
CA GLU A 133 2.79 4.01 8.99
C GLU A 133 2.36 2.92 8.01
N PHE A 134 1.73 3.31 6.91
CA PHE A 134 1.37 2.37 5.86
C PHE A 134 2.64 1.87 5.19
N SER A 135 2.70 0.56 4.95
CA SER A 135 3.82 -0.04 4.25
C SER A 135 3.73 0.07 2.73
N GLY A 136 2.62 0.60 2.21
CA GLY A 136 2.38 0.68 0.77
C GLY A 136 2.05 -0.65 0.07
N SER A 137 2.20 -1.76 0.75
CA SER A 137 2.29 -3.08 0.11
C SER A 137 0.95 -3.68 -0.30
N VAL A 138 -0.04 -3.74 0.62
CA VAL A 138 -1.35 -4.37 0.40
C VAL A 138 -2.46 -3.50 0.96
N TYR A 139 -3.50 -3.29 0.14
CA TYR A 139 -4.74 -2.64 0.55
C TYR A 139 -5.93 -3.50 0.12
N ILE A 140 -6.78 -3.90 1.06
CA ILE A 140 -8.07 -4.51 0.77
C ILE A 140 -9.13 -3.45 1.02
N ILE A 141 -9.79 -3.00 -0.03
CA ILE A 141 -10.65 -1.82 0.00
C ILE A 141 -12.10 -2.23 -0.27
N ASN A 142 -13.01 -1.66 0.50
CA ASN A 142 -14.44 -1.80 0.26
C ASN A 142 -14.83 -1.00 -1.00
N PRO A 143 -15.44 -1.65 -2.02
CA PRO A 143 -15.83 -0.97 -3.25
C PRO A 143 -16.81 0.19 -3.05
N HIS A 144 -17.76 0.05 -2.11
CA HIS A 144 -18.71 1.11 -1.81
C HIS A 144 -18.01 2.30 -1.16
N SER A 145 -17.16 2.05 -0.15
CA SER A 145 -16.38 3.13 0.49
C SER A 145 -15.48 3.85 -0.51
N LEU A 146 -14.86 3.12 -1.45
CA LEU A 146 -14.01 3.74 -2.49
C LEU A 146 -14.81 4.64 -3.43
N ARG A 147 -16.05 4.26 -3.79
CA ARG A 147 -16.92 5.10 -4.63
C ARG A 147 -17.43 6.36 -3.93
N THR A 148 -17.65 6.28 -2.61
CA THR A 148 -18.34 7.34 -1.86
C THR A 148 -17.42 8.23 -1.02
N THR A 149 -16.18 7.79 -0.77
CA THR A 149 -15.28 8.44 0.19
C THR A 149 -13.86 8.49 -0.34
N GLU A 150 -13.19 9.63 -0.17
CA GLU A 150 -11.75 9.74 -0.42
C GLU A 150 -10.96 8.80 0.48
N ILE A 151 -9.91 8.15 -0.06
CA ILE A 151 -9.10 7.17 0.69
C ILE A 151 -8.58 7.79 2.01
N GLY A 152 -8.12 9.03 1.96
CA GLY A 152 -7.63 9.76 3.15
C GLY A 152 -8.69 9.99 4.23
N ARG A 153 -9.99 10.00 3.87
CA ARG A 153 -11.12 10.24 4.77
C ARG A 153 -11.78 8.98 5.29
N MET A 154 -11.39 7.81 4.83
CA MET A 154 -11.88 6.54 5.35
C MET A 154 -11.50 6.41 6.83
N THR A 155 -12.43 6.09 7.72
CA THR A 155 -12.21 6.06 9.17
C THR A 155 -12.15 4.64 9.74
N ARG A 156 -12.79 3.67 9.08
CA ARG A 156 -12.83 2.28 9.52
C ARG A 156 -11.74 1.47 8.83
N ARG A 157 -10.49 1.72 9.25
CA ARG A 157 -9.30 1.05 8.70
C ARG A 157 -8.74 0.06 9.72
N LEU A 158 -8.45 -1.16 9.29
CA LEU A 158 -7.78 -2.16 10.12
C LEU A 158 -6.34 -2.35 9.67
N PRO A 159 -5.38 -2.35 10.60
CA PRO A 159 -3.98 -2.61 10.30
C PRO A 159 -3.70 -4.11 10.24
N VAL A 160 -2.82 -4.52 9.35
CA VAL A 160 -2.11 -5.80 9.38
C VAL A 160 -0.64 -5.50 9.48
N GLU A 161 -0.04 -5.79 10.61
CA GLU A 161 1.38 -5.54 10.81
C GLU A 161 2.22 -6.50 9.98
N VAL A 162 3.22 -5.93 9.29
CA VAL A 162 4.23 -6.66 8.53
C VAL A 162 5.62 -6.24 9.00
N PRO A 163 6.62 -7.14 8.96
CA PRO A 163 7.97 -6.81 9.36
C PRO A 163 8.59 -5.70 8.51
N ALA A 164 9.50 -4.93 9.09
CA ALA A 164 10.16 -3.81 8.41
C ALA A 164 10.89 -4.25 7.14
N GLU A 165 11.53 -5.41 7.15
CA GLU A 165 12.23 -6.00 6.00
C GLU A 165 11.32 -6.45 4.85
N ARG A 166 9.99 -6.44 5.05
CA ARG A 166 9.00 -6.64 3.98
C ARG A 166 8.23 -5.38 3.62
N SER A 167 8.56 -4.27 4.28
CA SER A 167 7.88 -2.97 4.14
C SER A 167 8.70 -1.95 3.36
N ILE A 168 9.68 -2.40 2.57
CA ILE A 168 10.48 -1.51 1.72
C ILE A 168 9.58 -1.07 0.56
N ASP A 169 9.52 0.24 0.35
CA ASP A 169 8.93 0.88 -0.82
C ASP A 169 10.06 1.42 -1.70
N LEU A 170 10.00 1.18 -3.00
CA LEU A 170 11.06 1.51 -3.96
C LEU A 170 10.87 2.94 -4.47
N ASP A 171 11.17 3.94 -3.66
CA ASP A 171 11.09 5.36 -4.02
C ASP A 171 12.44 5.94 -4.46
N THR A 172 13.54 5.36 -3.97
CA THR A 172 14.90 5.87 -4.21
C THR A 172 15.87 4.76 -4.64
N PRO A 173 17.02 5.10 -5.27
CA PRO A 173 18.06 4.12 -5.54
C PRO A 173 18.60 3.40 -4.28
N LEU A 174 18.53 4.04 -3.11
CA LEU A 174 18.91 3.40 -1.85
C LEU A 174 17.93 2.29 -1.47
N ASP A 175 16.61 2.53 -1.63
CA ASP A 175 15.60 1.51 -1.35
C ASP A 175 15.79 0.28 -2.24
N TRP A 176 16.15 0.51 -3.51
CA TRP A 176 16.46 -0.56 -4.44
C TRP A 176 17.64 -1.41 -3.95
N ALA A 177 18.77 -0.79 -3.57
CA ALA A 177 19.95 -1.50 -3.05
C ALA A 177 19.63 -2.28 -1.77
N VAL A 178 18.80 -1.72 -0.89
CA VAL A 178 18.32 -2.41 0.32
C VAL A 178 17.46 -3.61 -0.05
N ALA A 179 16.52 -3.46 -0.97
CA ALA A 179 15.64 -4.55 -1.41
C ALA A 179 16.44 -5.70 -2.04
N GLU A 180 17.41 -5.40 -2.92
CA GLU A 180 18.30 -6.43 -3.51
C GLU A 180 19.08 -7.19 -2.45
N THR A 181 19.64 -6.49 -1.45
CA THR A 181 20.36 -7.10 -0.33
C THR A 181 19.47 -8.06 0.46
N LEU A 182 18.23 -7.64 0.75
CA LEU A 182 17.27 -8.47 1.48
C LEU A 182 16.83 -9.71 0.67
N ILE A 183 16.65 -9.58 -0.64
CA ILE A 183 16.33 -10.72 -1.52
C ILE A 183 17.50 -11.72 -1.55
N ALA A 184 18.73 -11.23 -1.73
CA ALA A 184 19.92 -12.08 -1.76
C ALA A 184 20.10 -12.85 -0.45
N SER A 185 19.89 -12.19 0.70
CA SER A 185 19.99 -12.85 2.02
C SER A 185 18.94 -13.94 2.23
N ARG A 186 17.71 -13.76 1.74
CA ARG A 186 16.65 -14.78 1.81
C ARG A 186 17.00 -16.01 0.98
N SER A 187 17.53 -15.81 -0.22
CA SER A 187 17.93 -16.91 -1.11
C SER A 187 19.07 -17.74 -0.52
N ALA A 188 20.01 -17.12 0.19
CA ALA A 188 21.12 -17.80 0.85
C ALA A 188 20.64 -18.73 1.99
N HIS A 189 19.60 -18.34 2.74
CA HIS A 189 19.07 -19.16 3.84
C HIS A 189 18.26 -20.37 3.36
N HIS A 190 17.69 -20.33 2.16
CA HIS A 190 16.93 -21.46 1.57
C HIS A 190 17.82 -22.56 1.00
N HIS A 191 19.13 -22.33 0.82
CA HIS A 191 20.09 -23.31 0.30
C HIS A 191 20.84 -24.05 1.40
N THR A 192 20.60 -23.73 2.68
CA THR A 192 21.34 -24.30 3.83
C THR A 192 20.47 -25.21 4.69
N THR A 193 19.23 -25.49 4.28
CA THR A 193 18.31 -26.46 4.90
C THR A 193 17.98 -27.58 3.92
#